data_b1cca359830b267b3adfc1466dcb5912
#
_entry.id   b1cca359830b267b3adfc1466dcb5912
#
_cell.length_a   1.000
_cell.length_b   1.000
_cell.length_c   1.000
_cell.angle_alpha   90.00
_cell.angle_beta   90.00
_cell.angle_gamma   90.00
#
_symmetry.space_group_name_H-M   'P 1'
#
loop_
_entity.id
_entity.type
_entity.pdbx_description
1 polymer ?
#
loop_
_entity_poly.entity_id
_entity_poly.type
_entity_poly.pdbx_seq_one_letter_code
_entity_poly.pdbx_strand_id
1 'polypeptide(L)'
;MKSKHHHMTDAPWTGDACSLVEAFRAGDRSPKEELEATLAAIEASDLNAFSHVDPDRARTAAAAADVSLPFGGVPAGLKELDPIEGWPYTEGSLVFRDRVATKTSTVIERLFEQGGVVPVGQTTASEFGGLNVSVTKINGVTHNPWRHGRTVGGSSSGSAAAVAGGLVSLASGGDGGGSIRIPAGYTGLLGFKGTFGRTPRSPSAYMRPHTVVLGNLARSVRDAARYYDVVTGHHGGDPTSLPKHASFEAGLGTHDLAGKRVALIPALGGVTLEPGVDERIRSEAAALIAATGMVQVDLDVRPPNLAAQWMMGNLATLLADLGDRWPACAPELTEEVAMGLRLSTSLYNLQTAASAERMRLDANNEMARAFGEVDFIVAATNPGPAFPADSTTSSPTDSFLEWAQTSAAAKWVFRGVLGGVRVTSAFAPGLPDWLLDRAGKTFPDLINMGALTIISNIYGNPAVSIPAGTVDGLPVGMQVLARHHEDALLFDVALAAERERPWPLVAPVTGP
;
A
#
# COMPACT_ATOMS: atom_id res chain seq x y z
N MET A 1 24.91 -8.90 -44.71
CA MET A 1 24.73 -8.26 -43.41
C MET A 1 23.53 -7.29 -43.51
N LYS A 2 22.33 -7.70 -43.06
CA LYS A 2 21.17 -6.81 -42.99
C LYS A 2 21.26 -6.09 -41.66
N SER A 3 21.48 -4.78 -41.70
CA SER A 3 21.35 -3.88 -40.56
C SER A 3 19.92 -4.03 -40.02
N LYS A 4 19.76 -4.67 -38.83
CA LYS A 4 18.55 -4.54 -38.04
C LYS A 4 18.53 -3.11 -37.53
N HIS A 5 17.77 -2.23 -38.15
CA HIS A 5 17.39 -0.97 -37.54
C HIS A 5 16.61 -1.31 -36.28
N HIS A 6 17.25 -1.21 -35.11
CA HIS A 6 16.56 -1.15 -33.86
C HIS A 6 15.70 0.13 -33.92
N HIS A 7 14.39 -0.04 -33.99
CA HIS A 7 13.47 1.02 -33.61
C HIS A 7 13.68 1.22 -32.10
N MET A 8 14.47 2.21 -31.74
CA MET A 8 14.47 2.75 -30.40
C MET A 8 13.03 3.19 -30.11
N THR A 9 12.34 2.50 -29.20
CA THR A 9 11.06 3.00 -28.69
C THR A 9 11.39 4.08 -27.68
N ASP A 10 11.02 5.33 -27.96
CA ASP A 10 11.22 6.50 -27.08
C ASP A 10 10.41 6.40 -25.77
N ALA A 11 9.65 5.32 -25.56
CA ALA A 11 8.80 5.09 -24.40
C ALA A 11 9.36 3.96 -23.51
N PRO A 12 9.08 4.03 -22.18
CA PRO A 12 9.41 2.94 -21.26
C PRO A 12 8.71 1.62 -21.61
N TRP A 13 9.25 0.54 -21.04
CA TRP A 13 8.70 -0.80 -21.22
C TRP A 13 7.26 -0.91 -20.70
N THR A 14 6.35 -1.38 -21.53
CA THR A 14 4.93 -1.55 -21.17
C THR A 14 4.58 -2.98 -20.73
N GLY A 15 5.49 -3.94 -20.89
CA GLY A 15 5.40 -5.27 -20.29
C GLY A 15 5.67 -5.26 -18.78
N ASP A 16 5.77 -6.44 -18.18
CA ASP A 16 6.18 -6.60 -16.80
C ASP A 16 7.72 -6.49 -16.65
N ALA A 17 8.21 -6.33 -15.42
CA ALA A 17 9.64 -6.15 -15.14
C ALA A 17 10.43 -7.41 -15.49
N CYS A 18 9.84 -8.59 -15.35
CA CYS A 18 10.46 -9.86 -15.71
C CYS A 18 10.71 -9.96 -17.22
N SER A 19 9.76 -9.56 -18.04
CA SER A 19 9.90 -9.54 -19.50
C SER A 19 10.90 -8.46 -19.97
N LEU A 20 11.03 -7.36 -19.22
CA LEU A 20 12.06 -6.37 -19.50
C LEU A 20 13.47 -6.95 -19.29
N VAL A 21 13.69 -7.70 -18.20
CA VAL A 21 14.97 -8.41 -17.98
C VAL A 21 15.25 -9.41 -19.09
N GLU A 22 14.22 -10.12 -19.56
CA GLU A 22 14.36 -11.04 -20.72
C GLU A 22 14.75 -10.28 -21.98
N ALA A 23 14.17 -9.11 -22.24
CA ALA A 23 14.55 -8.25 -23.37
C ALA A 23 16.00 -7.75 -23.24
N PHE A 24 16.47 -7.41 -22.05
CA PHE A 24 17.87 -7.05 -21.81
C PHE A 24 18.82 -8.23 -22.13
N ARG A 25 18.49 -9.42 -21.63
CA ARG A 25 19.30 -10.65 -21.89
C ARG A 25 19.30 -11.05 -23.35
N ALA A 26 18.22 -10.80 -24.06
CA ALA A 26 18.13 -11.06 -25.51
C ALA A 26 18.85 -9.99 -26.35
N GLY A 27 19.18 -8.85 -25.76
CA GLY A 27 19.77 -7.69 -26.48
C GLY A 27 18.75 -6.93 -27.31
N ASP A 28 17.47 -7.12 -27.08
CA ASP A 28 16.38 -6.39 -27.74
C ASP A 28 16.21 -4.98 -27.19
N ARG A 29 16.68 -4.73 -25.96
CA ARG A 29 16.75 -3.44 -25.29
C ARG A 29 17.96 -3.44 -24.34
N SER A 30 18.48 -2.27 -24.01
CA SER A 30 19.55 -2.14 -23.00
C SER A 30 19.05 -1.41 -21.77
N PRO A 31 19.65 -1.63 -20.58
CA PRO A 31 19.35 -0.85 -19.38
C PRO A 31 19.48 0.67 -19.55
N LYS A 32 20.44 1.11 -20.40
CA LYS A 32 20.63 2.54 -20.68
C LYS A 32 19.46 3.13 -21.51
N GLU A 33 19.04 2.42 -22.56
CA GLU A 33 17.90 2.85 -23.40
C GLU A 33 16.63 2.91 -22.56
N GLU A 34 16.38 1.88 -21.74
CA GLU A 34 15.22 1.87 -20.84
C GLU A 34 15.27 3.02 -19.83
N LEU A 35 16.43 3.28 -19.23
CA LEU A 35 16.57 4.37 -18.26
C LEU A 35 16.30 5.74 -18.90
N GLU A 36 16.84 6.04 -20.07
CA GLU A 36 16.62 7.36 -20.71
C GLU A 36 15.14 7.52 -21.10
N ALA A 37 14.48 6.48 -21.59
CA ALA A 37 13.04 6.50 -21.85
C ALA A 37 12.23 6.73 -20.54
N THR A 38 12.62 6.07 -19.46
CA THR A 38 12.02 6.24 -18.12
C THR A 38 12.18 7.68 -17.63
N LEU A 39 13.38 8.25 -17.69
CA LEU A 39 13.64 9.64 -17.24
C LEU A 39 12.84 10.64 -18.05
N ALA A 40 12.79 10.50 -19.38
CA ALA A 40 11.98 11.35 -20.25
C ALA A 40 10.48 11.22 -19.95
N ALA A 41 9.97 10.02 -19.69
CA ALA A 41 8.58 9.82 -19.33
C ALA A 41 8.22 10.43 -17.97
N ILE A 42 9.13 10.34 -16.98
CA ILE A 42 8.93 10.96 -15.67
C ILE A 42 8.88 12.49 -15.80
N GLU A 43 9.79 13.09 -16.57
CA GLU A 43 9.84 14.52 -16.80
C GLU A 43 8.57 15.05 -17.50
N ALA A 44 8.03 14.27 -18.45
CA ALA A 44 6.82 14.63 -19.20
C ALA A 44 5.51 14.33 -18.43
N SER A 45 5.56 13.63 -17.31
CA SER A 45 4.37 13.14 -16.59
C SER A 45 3.78 14.20 -15.68
N ASP A 46 2.45 14.33 -15.69
CA ASP A 46 1.66 15.15 -14.76
C ASP A 46 1.10 14.36 -13.56
N LEU A 47 1.45 13.09 -13.42
CA LEU A 47 0.97 12.23 -12.33
C LEU A 47 1.52 12.62 -10.96
N ASN A 48 2.59 13.40 -10.90
CA ASN A 48 3.31 13.75 -9.66
C ASN A 48 3.68 12.50 -8.84
N ALA A 49 4.24 11.48 -9.53
CA ALA A 49 4.52 10.18 -8.95
C ALA A 49 5.87 10.14 -8.19
N PHE A 50 6.78 11.08 -8.43
CA PHE A 50 8.12 11.12 -7.83
C PHE A 50 8.31 12.35 -6.96
N SER A 51 8.85 12.19 -5.75
CA SER A 51 9.27 13.27 -4.86
C SER A 51 10.73 13.64 -5.04
N HIS A 52 11.54 12.72 -5.57
CA HIS A 52 12.96 12.92 -5.87
C HIS A 52 13.37 12.03 -7.04
N VAL A 53 14.19 12.57 -7.96
CA VAL A 53 14.79 11.81 -9.07
C VAL A 53 16.29 12.08 -9.05
N ASP A 54 17.10 11.01 -9.20
CA ASP A 54 18.58 11.09 -9.24
C ASP A 54 19.10 10.48 -10.55
N PRO A 55 19.09 11.28 -11.64
CA PRO A 55 19.49 10.78 -12.96
C PRO A 55 20.95 10.34 -13.04
N ASP A 56 21.86 10.98 -12.29
CA ASP A 56 23.29 10.68 -12.36
C ASP A 56 23.61 9.34 -11.68
N ARG A 57 23.01 9.09 -10.51
CA ARG A 57 23.11 7.80 -9.84
C ARG A 57 22.46 6.69 -10.68
N ALA A 58 21.31 6.97 -11.27
CA ALA A 58 20.61 6.01 -12.14
C ALA A 58 21.44 5.67 -13.40
N ARG A 59 22.03 6.66 -14.08
CA ARG A 59 22.90 6.44 -15.24
C ARG A 59 24.14 5.63 -14.89
N THR A 60 24.75 5.93 -13.74
CA THR A 60 25.88 5.16 -13.24
C THR A 60 25.51 3.70 -13.00
N ALA A 61 24.36 3.46 -12.35
CA ALA A 61 23.86 2.11 -12.09
C ALA A 61 23.51 1.36 -13.39
N ALA A 62 22.82 2.02 -14.33
CA ALA A 62 22.45 1.42 -15.61
C ALA A 62 23.67 1.06 -16.47
N ALA A 63 24.76 1.86 -16.37
CA ALA A 63 26.01 1.58 -17.07
C ALA A 63 26.74 0.37 -16.51
N ALA A 64 26.56 0.07 -15.22
CA ALA A 64 27.18 -1.04 -14.50
C ALA A 64 26.24 -2.24 -14.32
N ALA A 65 25.03 -2.22 -14.93
CA ALA A 65 24.01 -3.21 -14.69
C ALA A 65 24.42 -4.62 -15.07
N ASP A 66 24.24 -5.57 -14.16
CA ASP A 66 24.37 -7.01 -14.39
C ASP A 66 22.98 -7.61 -14.69
N VAL A 67 22.67 -7.79 -15.97
CA VAL A 67 21.39 -8.35 -16.43
C VAL A 67 21.18 -9.83 -16.07
N SER A 68 22.19 -10.50 -15.48
CA SER A 68 22.04 -11.87 -14.96
C SER A 68 21.27 -11.89 -13.63
N LEU A 69 21.25 -10.76 -12.89
CA LEU A 69 20.51 -10.61 -11.66
C LEU A 69 18.98 -10.59 -11.89
N PRO A 70 18.17 -10.91 -10.89
CA PRO A 70 16.70 -11.04 -11.02
C PRO A 70 16.00 -9.85 -11.68
N PHE A 71 16.40 -8.62 -11.35
CA PHE A 71 15.94 -7.36 -11.96
C PHE A 71 17.09 -6.53 -12.50
N GLY A 72 18.13 -7.21 -12.99
CA GLY A 72 19.38 -6.57 -13.44
C GLY A 72 19.13 -5.54 -14.54
N GLY A 73 19.37 -4.27 -14.19
CA GLY A 73 19.18 -3.13 -15.09
C GLY A 73 17.78 -2.52 -15.15
N VAL A 74 16.79 -3.07 -14.44
CA VAL A 74 15.41 -2.55 -14.40
C VAL A 74 15.36 -1.21 -13.64
N PRO A 75 14.89 -0.11 -14.26
CA PRO A 75 14.64 1.14 -13.56
C PRO A 75 13.52 0.97 -12.52
N ALA A 76 13.80 1.35 -11.27
CA ALA A 76 12.84 1.17 -10.17
C ALA A 76 12.57 2.48 -9.44
N GLY A 77 11.28 2.69 -9.11
CA GLY A 77 10.83 3.71 -8.18
C GLY A 77 10.86 3.18 -6.74
N LEU A 78 11.39 3.96 -5.80
CA LEU A 78 11.56 3.55 -4.41
C LEU A 78 10.73 4.44 -3.51
N LYS A 79 9.86 3.85 -2.69
CA LYS A 79 8.94 4.62 -1.84
C LYS A 79 9.71 5.56 -0.90
N GLU A 80 9.36 6.85 -0.83
CA GLU A 80 10.05 7.85 -0.01
C GLU A 80 10.00 7.61 1.51
N LEU A 81 9.23 6.62 1.97
CA LEU A 81 9.25 6.16 3.36
C LEU A 81 10.37 5.15 3.65
N ASP A 82 11.04 4.64 2.62
CA ASP A 82 12.20 3.76 2.75
C ASP A 82 13.48 4.62 2.68
N PRO A 83 14.29 4.71 3.75
CA PRO A 83 15.51 5.49 3.72
C PRO A 83 16.52 4.90 2.73
N ILE A 84 17.17 5.78 1.96
CA ILE A 84 18.26 5.46 1.02
C ILE A 84 19.41 6.43 1.31
N GLU A 85 20.55 5.89 1.68
CA GLU A 85 21.71 6.68 2.06
C GLU A 85 22.05 7.75 1.02
N GLY A 86 22.18 8.99 1.49
CA GLY A 86 22.48 10.17 0.69
C GLY A 86 21.27 10.82 0.03
N TRP A 87 20.09 10.20 0.03
CA TRP A 87 18.87 10.79 -0.52
C TRP A 87 18.02 11.53 0.54
N PRO A 88 17.10 12.43 0.12
CA PRO A 88 16.15 13.03 1.03
C PRO A 88 15.36 11.97 1.79
N TYR A 89 15.11 12.21 3.09
CA TYR A 89 14.30 11.30 3.92
C TYR A 89 13.23 12.11 4.64
N THR A 90 12.34 12.68 3.86
CA THR A 90 11.29 13.60 4.34
C THR A 90 10.08 12.88 4.90
N GLU A 91 9.86 11.63 4.53
CA GLU A 91 8.64 10.85 4.82
C GLU A 91 7.35 11.59 4.40
N GLY A 92 7.42 12.35 3.30
CA GLY A 92 6.32 13.15 2.77
C GLY A 92 5.94 14.36 3.62
N SER A 93 6.81 14.81 4.55
CA SER A 93 6.51 15.87 5.52
C SER A 93 7.46 17.06 5.44
N LEU A 94 6.93 18.29 5.54
CA LEU A 94 7.72 19.49 5.71
C LEU A 94 8.53 19.51 7.02
N VAL A 95 8.11 18.79 8.05
CA VAL A 95 8.82 18.70 9.33
C VAL A 95 10.23 18.15 9.16
N PHE A 96 10.42 17.28 8.17
CA PHE A 96 11.69 16.63 7.88
C PHE A 96 12.27 17.01 6.51
N ARG A 97 11.90 18.15 5.95
CA ARG A 97 12.32 18.61 4.59
C ARG A 97 13.83 18.60 4.36
N ASP A 98 14.62 18.88 5.41
CA ASP A 98 16.08 18.97 5.33
C ASP A 98 16.78 17.66 5.78
N ARG A 99 16.02 16.63 6.15
CA ARG A 99 16.59 15.36 6.60
C ARG A 99 17.08 14.54 5.42
N VAL A 100 18.34 14.07 5.53
CA VAL A 100 18.96 13.15 4.58
C VAL A 100 19.17 11.80 5.28
N ALA A 101 18.92 10.72 4.56
CA ALA A 101 19.12 9.38 5.09
C ALA A 101 20.61 9.06 5.23
N THR A 102 20.98 8.49 6.39
CA THR A 102 22.36 8.09 6.72
C THR A 102 22.59 6.58 6.56
N LYS A 103 21.56 5.84 6.21
CA LYS A 103 21.55 4.39 5.96
C LYS A 103 20.49 4.05 4.93
N THR A 104 20.73 2.97 4.20
CA THR A 104 19.71 2.37 3.33
C THR A 104 18.94 1.29 4.11
N SER A 105 17.66 1.16 3.85
CA SER A 105 16.84 0.09 4.45
C SER A 105 17.18 -1.27 3.83
N THR A 106 17.07 -2.32 4.63
CA THR A 106 17.43 -3.70 4.22
C THR A 106 16.74 -4.17 2.95
N VAL A 107 15.46 -3.81 2.75
CA VAL A 107 14.73 -4.19 1.52
C VAL A 107 15.34 -3.52 0.30
N ILE A 108 15.69 -2.23 0.42
CA ILE A 108 16.30 -1.48 -0.69
C ILE A 108 17.76 -1.95 -0.94
N GLU A 109 18.53 -2.24 0.10
CA GLU A 109 19.86 -2.87 -0.04
C GLU A 109 19.77 -4.18 -0.84
N ARG A 110 18.82 -5.05 -0.50
CA ARG A 110 18.60 -6.31 -1.24
C ARG A 110 18.19 -6.09 -2.69
N LEU A 111 17.36 -5.07 -2.96
CA LEU A 111 16.99 -4.72 -4.34
C LEU A 111 18.21 -4.27 -5.14
N PHE A 112 19.13 -3.52 -4.54
CA PHE A 112 20.36 -3.09 -5.21
C PHE A 112 21.35 -4.26 -5.40
N GLU A 113 21.67 -4.97 -4.32
CA GLU A 113 22.77 -5.96 -4.31
C GLU A 113 22.35 -7.31 -4.89
N GLN A 114 21.16 -7.78 -4.57
CA GLN A 114 20.64 -9.09 -4.99
C GLN A 114 19.69 -9.00 -6.18
N GLY A 115 18.93 -7.89 -6.28
CA GLY A 115 18.00 -7.64 -7.37
C GLY A 115 18.64 -7.04 -8.61
N GLY A 116 19.63 -6.17 -8.45
CA GLY A 116 20.31 -5.47 -9.54
C GLY A 116 19.50 -4.34 -10.16
N VAL A 117 18.53 -3.76 -9.41
CA VAL A 117 17.70 -2.65 -9.91
C VAL A 117 18.52 -1.38 -10.12
N VAL A 118 18.09 -0.55 -11.07
CA VAL A 118 18.58 0.81 -11.28
C VAL A 118 17.73 1.78 -10.47
N PRO A 119 18.28 2.45 -9.44
CA PRO A 119 17.53 3.39 -8.60
C PRO A 119 17.25 4.69 -9.37
N VAL A 120 16.00 4.92 -9.78
CA VAL A 120 15.63 6.13 -10.53
C VAL A 120 15.36 7.31 -9.61
N GLY A 121 14.63 7.06 -8.52
CA GLY A 121 14.20 8.09 -7.60
C GLY A 121 13.24 7.58 -6.53
N GLN A 122 12.79 8.50 -5.68
CA GLN A 122 11.79 8.23 -4.66
C GLN A 122 10.39 8.55 -5.16
N THR A 123 9.48 7.61 -4.96
CA THR A 123 8.06 7.80 -5.29
C THR A 123 7.29 8.40 -4.11
N THR A 124 6.34 9.29 -4.42
CA THR A 124 5.53 10.00 -3.43
C THR A 124 4.75 9.04 -2.53
N ALA A 125 4.59 9.42 -1.28
CA ALA A 125 3.78 8.70 -0.31
C ALA A 125 2.88 9.65 0.49
N SER A 126 1.91 9.11 1.19
CA SER A 126 1.18 9.87 2.22
C SER A 126 2.13 10.26 3.34
N GLU A 127 1.92 11.41 3.94
CA GLU A 127 2.73 11.91 5.06
C GLU A 127 2.86 10.84 6.17
N PHE A 128 4.08 10.40 6.47
CA PHE A 128 4.42 9.30 7.41
C PHE A 128 3.73 7.96 7.13
N GLY A 129 3.17 7.77 5.96
CA GLY A 129 2.36 6.60 5.65
C GLY A 129 1.03 6.54 6.41
N GLY A 130 0.63 7.63 7.04
CA GLY A 130 -0.48 7.69 8.00
C GLY A 130 -1.87 7.68 7.38
N LEU A 131 -1.98 7.94 6.06
CA LEU A 131 -3.26 8.01 5.35
C LEU A 131 -3.26 7.13 4.09
N ASN A 132 -4.46 6.87 3.57
CA ASN A 132 -4.65 6.11 2.35
C ASN A 132 -4.80 7.00 1.10
N VAL A 133 -4.38 8.25 1.17
CA VAL A 133 -4.35 9.23 0.09
C VAL A 133 -3.00 9.95 0.09
N SER A 134 -2.56 10.46 -1.07
CA SER A 134 -1.33 11.23 -1.18
C SER A 134 -1.63 12.68 -1.54
N VAL A 135 -1.92 13.43 -0.52
CA VAL A 135 -2.00 14.90 -0.55
C VAL A 135 -1.09 15.40 0.57
N THR A 136 0.08 15.91 0.22
CA THR A 136 1.06 16.37 1.22
C THR A 136 1.46 17.81 0.98
N LYS A 137 1.89 18.50 2.04
CA LYS A 137 2.35 19.89 1.93
C LYS A 137 3.68 20.04 1.18
N ILE A 138 4.49 18.96 1.19
CA ILE A 138 5.80 18.98 0.53
C ILE A 138 5.72 18.53 -0.93
N ASN A 139 4.90 17.52 -1.26
CA ASN A 139 4.86 16.95 -2.60
C ASN A 139 3.59 17.31 -3.39
N GLY A 140 2.56 17.89 -2.75
CA GLY A 140 1.27 18.14 -3.40
C GLY A 140 0.44 16.87 -3.56
N VAL A 141 -0.31 16.78 -4.66
CA VAL A 141 -1.27 15.70 -4.96
C VAL A 141 -0.69 14.74 -6.00
N THR A 142 -0.78 13.43 -5.75
CA THR A 142 -0.46 12.40 -6.73
C THR A 142 -1.73 11.95 -7.46
N HIS A 143 -1.69 11.86 -8.78
CA HIS A 143 -2.85 11.63 -9.64
C HIS A 143 -2.91 10.21 -10.19
N ASN A 144 -4.13 9.70 -10.38
CA ASN A 144 -4.38 8.36 -10.91
C ASN A 144 -4.20 8.32 -12.44
N PRO A 145 -3.39 7.38 -12.97
CA PRO A 145 -3.14 7.30 -14.39
C PRO A 145 -4.35 6.86 -15.23
N TRP A 146 -5.38 6.24 -14.62
CA TRP A 146 -6.63 5.91 -15.31
C TRP A 146 -7.50 7.14 -15.55
N ARG A 147 -7.44 8.10 -14.63
CA ARG A 147 -8.16 9.38 -14.74
C ARG A 147 -7.47 10.41 -13.86
N HIS A 148 -6.79 11.37 -14.47
CA HIS A 148 -6.18 12.50 -13.77
C HIS A 148 -7.20 13.20 -12.87
N GLY A 149 -6.78 13.68 -11.71
CA GLY A 149 -7.66 14.28 -10.69
C GLY A 149 -8.37 13.25 -9.79
N ARG A 150 -8.18 11.94 -10.01
CA ARG A 150 -8.65 10.89 -9.09
C ARG A 150 -7.53 10.42 -8.18
N THR A 151 -7.91 9.93 -7.00
CA THR A 151 -6.95 9.37 -6.03
C THR A 151 -6.27 8.12 -6.57
N VAL A 152 -5.02 7.95 -6.20
CA VAL A 152 -4.25 6.71 -6.40
C VAL A 152 -4.45 5.76 -5.23
N GLY A 153 -5.04 6.26 -4.15
CA GLY A 153 -4.96 5.62 -2.85
C GLY A 153 -3.63 5.92 -2.18
N GLY A 154 -3.29 5.18 -1.14
CA GLY A 154 -2.05 5.36 -0.37
C GLY A 154 -1.83 4.26 0.66
N SER A 155 -0.67 4.32 1.30
CA SER A 155 0.36 5.35 1.26
C SER A 155 1.41 5.15 0.15
N SER A 156 1.45 4.05 -0.61
CA SER A 156 2.39 3.83 -1.73
C SER A 156 1.84 4.44 -3.04
N SER A 157 1.43 5.70 -2.99
CA SER A 157 0.69 6.39 -4.06
C SER A 157 1.53 6.58 -5.31
N GLY A 158 2.70 7.20 -5.19
CA GLY A 158 3.61 7.43 -6.30
C GLY A 158 4.12 6.13 -6.93
N SER A 159 4.33 5.09 -6.12
CA SER A 159 4.70 3.76 -6.62
C SER A 159 3.62 3.18 -7.54
N ALA A 160 2.35 3.25 -7.10
CA ALA A 160 1.23 2.78 -7.92
C ALA A 160 1.03 3.66 -9.17
N ALA A 161 1.10 4.99 -9.03
CA ALA A 161 1.00 5.91 -10.17
C ALA A 161 2.10 5.66 -11.21
N ALA A 162 3.35 5.47 -10.75
CA ALA A 162 4.49 5.25 -11.65
C ALA A 162 4.40 3.91 -12.40
N VAL A 163 4.02 2.81 -11.71
CA VAL A 163 3.93 1.49 -12.33
C VAL A 163 2.72 1.40 -13.25
N ALA A 164 1.53 1.81 -12.80
CA ALA A 164 0.32 1.80 -13.61
C ALA A 164 0.35 2.84 -14.74
N GLY A 165 1.01 3.97 -14.54
CA GLY A 165 1.19 5.02 -15.54
C GLY A 165 2.27 4.72 -16.57
N GLY A 166 2.97 3.58 -16.48
CA GLY A 166 3.99 3.19 -17.44
C GLY A 166 5.30 3.96 -17.32
N LEU A 167 5.57 4.64 -16.21
CA LEU A 167 6.83 5.36 -16.00
C LEU A 167 7.97 4.42 -15.60
N VAL A 168 7.70 3.43 -14.80
CA VAL A 168 8.62 2.34 -14.43
C VAL A 168 7.85 1.02 -14.43
N SER A 169 8.56 -0.11 -14.58
CA SER A 169 7.93 -1.44 -14.48
C SER A 169 7.98 -2.03 -13.06
N LEU A 170 8.73 -1.45 -12.15
CA LEU A 170 8.91 -1.92 -10.78
C LEU A 170 8.95 -0.75 -9.79
N ALA A 171 8.24 -0.86 -8.67
CA ALA A 171 8.35 0.08 -7.57
C ALA A 171 8.15 -0.59 -6.21
N SER A 172 8.91 -0.16 -5.19
CA SER A 172 8.76 -0.63 -3.82
C SER A 172 7.49 -0.05 -3.16
N GLY A 173 7.01 -0.73 -2.13
CA GLY A 173 5.86 -0.29 -1.35
C GLY A 173 5.87 -0.85 0.07
N GLY A 174 5.00 -0.33 0.92
CA GLY A 174 4.79 -0.85 2.27
C GLY A 174 3.31 -0.84 2.63
N ASP A 175 2.85 -1.86 3.33
CA ASP A 175 1.45 -2.09 3.69
C ASP A 175 1.30 -2.25 5.21
N GLY A 176 0.92 -1.17 5.88
CA GLY A 176 0.68 -1.15 7.32
C GLY A 176 -0.81 -1.28 7.69
N GLY A 177 -1.68 -0.96 6.75
CA GLY A 177 -3.14 -1.04 6.88
C GLY A 177 -3.84 -1.19 5.54
N GLY A 178 -3.10 -1.53 4.48
CA GLY A 178 -3.59 -1.63 3.11
C GLY A 178 -2.76 -0.85 2.09
N SER A 179 -1.65 -0.25 2.50
CA SER A 179 -0.93 0.74 1.67
C SER A 179 -0.14 0.19 0.47
N ILE A 180 -0.18 -1.11 0.20
CA ILE A 180 0.12 -1.74 -1.10
C ILE A 180 -1.20 -2.08 -1.79
N ARG A 181 -2.10 -2.76 -1.11
CA ARG A 181 -3.35 -3.29 -1.67
C ARG A 181 -4.31 -2.21 -2.12
N ILE A 182 -4.52 -1.17 -1.30
CA ILE A 182 -5.42 -0.05 -1.62
C ILE A 182 -5.01 0.67 -2.91
N PRO A 183 -3.75 1.17 -3.05
CA PRO A 183 -3.36 1.80 -4.29
C PRO A 183 -3.33 0.81 -5.48
N ALA A 184 -3.01 -0.47 -5.28
CA ALA A 184 -3.13 -1.47 -6.32
C ALA A 184 -4.57 -1.60 -6.82
N GLY A 185 -5.56 -1.66 -5.92
CA GLY A 185 -6.97 -1.73 -6.27
C GLY A 185 -7.46 -0.52 -7.08
N TYR A 186 -7.03 0.70 -6.72
CA TYR A 186 -7.40 1.93 -7.45
C TYR A 186 -6.70 2.11 -8.79
N THR A 187 -5.59 1.41 -9.02
CA THR A 187 -4.78 1.58 -10.24
C THR A 187 -4.76 0.35 -11.15
N GLY A 188 -5.48 -0.72 -10.77
CA GLY A 188 -5.54 -1.94 -11.56
C GLY A 188 -4.22 -2.73 -11.58
N LEU A 189 -3.44 -2.64 -10.50
CA LEU A 189 -2.21 -3.40 -10.31
C LEU A 189 -2.43 -4.60 -9.36
N LEU A 190 -1.49 -5.52 -9.36
CA LEU A 190 -1.36 -6.52 -8.33
C LEU A 190 -0.69 -5.91 -7.09
N GLY A 191 -1.31 -6.07 -5.92
CA GLY A 191 -0.75 -5.64 -4.65
C GLY A 191 -0.62 -6.79 -3.67
N PHE A 192 0.57 -7.38 -3.53
CA PHE A 192 0.82 -8.51 -2.63
C PHE A 192 1.39 -8.05 -1.29
N LYS A 193 0.71 -8.39 -0.21
CA LYS A 193 1.17 -8.22 1.17
C LYS A 193 1.49 -9.60 1.74
N GLY A 194 2.75 -9.89 1.96
CA GLY A 194 3.19 -11.15 2.56
C GLY A 194 2.75 -11.33 4.02
N THR A 195 3.01 -12.50 4.56
CA THR A 195 2.94 -12.77 5.99
C THR A 195 3.82 -11.77 6.75
N PHE A 196 3.37 -11.29 7.90
CA PHE A 196 4.16 -10.40 8.76
C PHE A 196 5.53 -11.02 9.08
N GLY A 197 6.58 -10.24 8.91
CA GLY A 197 7.97 -10.70 9.06
C GLY A 197 8.55 -11.38 7.82
N ARG A 198 7.79 -11.62 6.74
CA ARG A 198 8.30 -12.22 5.51
C ARG A 198 9.40 -11.37 4.87
N THR A 199 9.21 -10.06 4.83
CA THR A 199 10.21 -9.06 4.44
C THR A 199 10.76 -8.38 5.68
N PRO A 200 12.08 -8.35 5.90
CA PRO A 200 12.65 -7.73 7.10
C PRO A 200 12.52 -6.21 7.06
N ARG A 201 12.29 -5.62 8.22
CA ARG A 201 12.24 -4.18 8.43
C ARG A 201 13.41 -3.74 9.30
N SER A 202 14.53 -3.42 8.71
CA SER A 202 15.67 -2.86 9.42
C SER A 202 16.00 -1.49 8.80
N PRO A 203 16.43 -0.51 9.59
CA PRO A 203 16.80 -0.56 11.01
C PRO A 203 15.71 -0.20 12.03
N SER A 204 14.47 -0.49 11.82
CA SER A 204 13.42 -0.08 12.76
C SER A 204 13.04 -1.19 13.75
N ALA A 205 13.33 -0.98 15.04
CA ALA A 205 12.88 -1.83 16.13
C ALA A 205 11.94 -1.03 17.05
N TYR A 206 10.64 -1.19 16.88
CA TYR A 206 9.65 -0.59 17.78
C TYR A 206 9.11 -1.65 18.76
N MET A 207 8.87 -1.27 20.01
CA MET A 207 8.24 -2.16 21.02
C MET A 207 6.76 -2.46 20.73
N ARG A 208 6.16 -1.75 19.77
CA ARG A 208 4.73 -1.91 19.45
C ARG A 208 4.51 -3.03 18.47
N PRO A 209 3.33 -3.66 18.50
CA PRO A 209 2.96 -4.62 17.49
C PRO A 209 3.01 -3.94 16.13
N HIS A 210 3.98 -4.33 15.32
CA HIS A 210 4.11 -3.87 13.95
C HIS A 210 3.01 -4.51 13.10
N THR A 211 2.48 -3.72 12.17
CA THR A 211 1.53 -4.20 11.19
C THR A 211 2.04 -4.03 9.76
N VAL A 212 3.16 -3.31 9.60
CA VAL A 212 3.72 -2.98 8.29
C VAL A 212 4.48 -4.16 7.70
N VAL A 213 4.14 -4.51 6.46
CA VAL A 213 4.85 -5.46 5.62
C VAL A 213 5.35 -4.72 4.37
N LEU A 214 6.63 -4.85 4.05
CA LEU A 214 7.22 -4.27 2.84
C LEU A 214 7.03 -5.21 1.66
N GLY A 215 6.85 -4.65 0.46
CA GLY A 215 6.62 -5.38 -0.77
C GLY A 215 6.69 -4.44 -1.97
N ASN A 216 5.88 -4.70 -3.00
CA ASN A 216 5.87 -3.92 -4.22
C ASN A 216 4.46 -3.74 -4.80
N LEU A 217 4.35 -2.82 -5.74
CA LEU A 217 3.26 -2.70 -6.69
C LEU A 217 3.74 -3.39 -7.98
N ALA A 218 2.99 -4.32 -8.52
CA ALA A 218 3.41 -5.16 -9.63
C ALA A 218 2.39 -5.16 -10.76
N ARG A 219 2.89 -5.29 -11.99
CA ARG A 219 2.07 -5.49 -13.19
C ARG A 219 1.59 -6.92 -13.34
N SER A 220 2.41 -7.89 -12.90
CA SER A 220 2.13 -9.31 -13.00
C SER A 220 2.40 -10.05 -11.69
N VAL A 221 1.84 -11.25 -11.58
CA VAL A 221 2.10 -12.14 -10.44
C VAL A 221 3.56 -12.57 -10.42
N ARG A 222 4.16 -12.77 -11.58
CA ARG A 222 5.57 -13.14 -11.72
C ARG A 222 6.50 -12.06 -11.19
N ASP A 223 6.22 -10.78 -11.46
CA ASP A 223 6.98 -9.65 -10.91
C ASP A 223 6.96 -9.65 -9.38
N ALA A 224 5.78 -9.82 -8.79
CA ALA A 224 5.63 -9.84 -7.34
C ALA A 224 6.37 -11.04 -6.72
N ALA A 225 6.24 -12.23 -7.30
CA ALA A 225 6.91 -13.44 -6.82
C ALA A 225 8.44 -13.30 -6.85
N ARG A 226 9.01 -12.81 -7.96
CA ARG A 226 10.44 -12.53 -8.10
C ARG A 226 10.92 -11.45 -7.14
N TYR A 227 10.11 -10.40 -6.90
CA TYR A 227 10.43 -9.38 -5.93
C TYR A 227 10.58 -9.99 -4.52
N TYR A 228 9.64 -10.83 -4.12
CA TYR A 228 9.68 -11.53 -2.85
C TYR A 228 10.87 -12.49 -2.75
N ASP A 229 11.27 -13.13 -3.83
CA ASP A 229 12.50 -13.94 -3.87
C ASP A 229 13.75 -13.12 -3.57
N VAL A 230 13.79 -11.87 -4.03
CA VAL A 230 14.92 -10.96 -3.76
C VAL A 230 14.93 -10.47 -2.31
N VAL A 231 13.78 -9.95 -1.82
CA VAL A 231 13.77 -9.15 -0.58
C VAL A 231 13.51 -9.96 0.69
N THR A 232 13.03 -11.20 0.61
CA THR A 232 12.64 -11.99 1.79
C THR A 232 13.82 -12.69 2.48
N GLY A 233 13.58 -13.13 3.69
CA GLY A 233 14.53 -13.89 4.52
C GLY A 233 15.02 -13.10 5.73
N HIS A 234 15.54 -13.86 6.70
CA HIS A 234 15.97 -13.31 7.99
C HIS A 234 17.02 -12.19 7.85
N HIS A 235 16.93 -11.22 8.75
CA HIS A 235 17.91 -10.16 8.94
C HIS A 235 18.10 -9.87 10.43
N GLY A 236 19.36 -9.84 10.90
CA GLY A 236 19.68 -9.68 12.33
C GLY A 236 19.23 -8.37 12.97
N GLY A 237 18.93 -7.33 12.18
CA GLY A 237 18.36 -6.05 12.65
C GLY A 237 16.84 -6.07 12.82
N ASP A 238 16.17 -7.15 12.44
CA ASP A 238 14.71 -7.34 12.62
C ASP A 238 14.43 -8.69 13.29
N PRO A 239 14.18 -8.70 14.62
CA PRO A 239 13.94 -9.94 15.37
C PRO A 239 12.65 -10.66 14.96
N THR A 240 11.77 -10.00 14.21
CA THR A 240 10.50 -10.58 13.72
C THR A 240 10.62 -11.17 12.32
N SER A 241 11.76 -10.97 11.65
CA SER A 241 11.97 -11.45 10.28
C SER A 241 12.01 -12.99 10.21
N LEU A 242 11.27 -13.53 9.23
CA LEU A 242 11.15 -14.96 8.99
C LEU A 242 12.33 -15.52 8.17
N PRO A 243 12.62 -16.81 8.26
CA PRO A 243 13.60 -17.46 7.38
C PRO A 243 13.26 -17.26 5.90
N LYS A 244 14.28 -17.36 5.04
CA LYS A 244 14.12 -17.36 3.59
C LYS A 244 13.22 -18.53 3.18
N HIS A 245 12.22 -18.25 2.37
CA HIS A 245 11.38 -19.26 1.74
C HIS A 245 12.10 -19.84 0.50
N ALA A 246 11.68 -21.02 0.03
CA ALA A 246 11.99 -21.46 -1.33
C ALA A 246 11.49 -20.43 -2.36
N SER A 247 12.01 -20.46 -3.58
CA SER A 247 11.65 -19.47 -4.58
C SER A 247 10.13 -19.44 -4.84
N PHE A 248 9.51 -18.27 -4.65
CA PHE A 248 8.11 -18.04 -4.97
C PHE A 248 7.90 -18.08 -6.50
N GLU A 249 8.80 -17.46 -7.29
CA GLU A 249 8.70 -17.46 -8.75
C GLU A 249 8.81 -18.88 -9.31
N ALA A 250 9.79 -19.65 -8.86
CA ALA A 250 9.95 -21.03 -9.34
C ALA A 250 8.82 -21.97 -8.87
N GLY A 251 8.13 -21.61 -7.78
CA GLY A 251 6.98 -22.32 -7.23
C GLY A 251 5.64 -21.95 -7.85
N LEU A 252 5.57 -20.97 -8.76
CA LEU A 252 4.32 -20.54 -9.37
C LEU A 252 3.62 -21.67 -10.15
N GLY A 253 2.36 -21.89 -9.85
CA GLY A 253 1.51 -22.89 -10.47
C GLY A 253 1.72 -24.31 -9.97
N THR A 254 2.42 -24.51 -8.86
CA THR A 254 2.71 -25.85 -8.32
C THR A 254 1.71 -26.32 -7.27
N HIS A 255 0.94 -25.43 -6.65
CA HIS A 255 -0.03 -25.79 -5.62
C HIS A 255 -1.40 -26.14 -6.24
N ASP A 256 -1.98 -27.26 -5.78
CA ASP A 256 -3.35 -27.63 -6.16
C ASP A 256 -4.35 -26.75 -5.38
N LEU A 257 -5.19 -26.04 -6.11
CA LEU A 257 -6.25 -25.18 -5.57
C LEU A 257 -7.61 -25.91 -5.54
N ALA A 258 -7.74 -27.07 -6.19
CA ALA A 258 -8.99 -27.81 -6.23
C ALA A 258 -9.41 -28.26 -4.83
N GLY A 259 -10.68 -28.05 -4.51
CA GLY A 259 -11.23 -28.40 -3.19
C GLY A 259 -10.85 -27.47 -2.05
N LYS A 260 -9.97 -26.47 -2.25
CA LYS A 260 -9.69 -25.43 -1.24
C LYS A 260 -10.97 -24.66 -0.94
N ARG A 261 -11.20 -24.38 0.35
CA ARG A 261 -12.42 -23.74 0.83
C ARG A 261 -12.29 -22.22 0.84
N VAL A 262 -13.30 -21.54 0.30
CA VAL A 262 -13.31 -20.08 0.16
C VAL A 262 -14.56 -19.48 0.77
N ALA A 263 -14.42 -18.50 1.67
CA ALA A 263 -15.51 -17.64 2.10
C ALA A 263 -15.54 -16.37 1.24
N LEU A 264 -16.69 -16.02 0.69
CA LEU A 264 -16.89 -14.81 -0.12
C LEU A 264 -17.64 -13.76 0.68
N ILE A 265 -16.94 -12.73 1.13
CA ILE A 265 -17.43 -11.67 2.00
C ILE A 265 -17.02 -10.30 1.43
N PRO A 266 -17.65 -9.81 0.35
CA PRO A 266 -17.23 -8.57 -0.31
C PRO A 266 -17.11 -7.38 0.64
N ALA A 267 -18.06 -7.22 1.56
CA ALA A 267 -18.11 -6.17 2.58
C ALA A 267 -17.46 -6.60 3.91
N LEU A 268 -16.25 -7.18 3.87
CA LEU A 268 -15.52 -7.62 5.07
C LEU A 268 -15.40 -6.45 6.08
N GLY A 269 -15.62 -6.74 7.36
CA GLY A 269 -15.61 -5.72 8.42
C GLY A 269 -16.84 -4.81 8.44
N GLY A 270 -17.92 -5.15 7.71
CA GLY A 270 -19.18 -4.40 7.71
C GLY A 270 -19.11 -3.06 6.94
N VAL A 271 -18.14 -2.91 6.05
CA VAL A 271 -17.99 -1.71 5.21
C VAL A 271 -19.12 -1.64 4.19
N THR A 272 -19.70 -0.45 4.00
CA THR A 272 -20.64 -0.21 2.90
C THR A 272 -19.88 -0.08 1.59
N LEU A 273 -20.22 -0.91 0.60
CA LEU A 273 -19.66 -0.84 -0.74
C LEU A 273 -20.51 0.08 -1.62
N GLU A 274 -19.86 0.81 -2.52
CA GLU A 274 -20.56 1.59 -3.54
C GLU A 274 -21.25 0.68 -4.57
N PRO A 275 -22.31 1.20 -5.24
CA PRO A 275 -23.04 0.43 -6.26
C PRO A 275 -22.09 -0.15 -7.33
N GLY A 276 -22.33 -1.39 -7.71
CA GLY A 276 -21.56 -2.12 -8.72
C GLY A 276 -20.30 -2.82 -8.18
N VAL A 277 -19.73 -2.41 -7.04
CA VAL A 277 -18.54 -3.05 -6.49
C VAL A 277 -18.84 -4.46 -5.99
N ASP A 278 -19.89 -4.65 -5.18
CA ASP A 278 -20.27 -5.98 -4.67
C ASP A 278 -20.52 -6.97 -5.81
N GLU A 279 -21.29 -6.57 -6.82
CA GLU A 279 -21.58 -7.41 -7.98
C GLU A 279 -20.29 -7.77 -8.74
N ARG A 280 -19.39 -6.79 -8.93
CA ARG A 280 -18.13 -7.00 -9.61
C ARG A 280 -17.25 -8.00 -8.86
N ILE A 281 -17.07 -7.84 -7.55
CA ILE A 281 -16.28 -8.76 -6.73
C ILE A 281 -16.87 -10.17 -6.75
N ARG A 282 -18.18 -10.32 -6.64
CA ARG A 282 -18.84 -11.64 -6.73
C ARG A 282 -18.62 -12.29 -8.10
N SER A 283 -18.69 -11.53 -9.18
CA SER A 283 -18.43 -12.04 -10.53
C SER A 283 -17.00 -12.52 -10.71
N GLU A 284 -16.01 -11.77 -10.21
CA GLU A 284 -14.60 -12.15 -10.30
C GLU A 284 -14.29 -13.35 -9.40
N ALA A 285 -14.82 -13.38 -8.19
CA ALA A 285 -14.67 -14.51 -7.28
C ALA A 285 -15.29 -15.79 -7.86
N ALA A 286 -16.48 -15.71 -8.46
CA ALA A 286 -17.12 -16.86 -9.08
C ALA A 286 -16.31 -17.43 -10.26
N ALA A 287 -15.72 -16.55 -11.09
CA ALA A 287 -14.84 -16.96 -12.18
C ALA A 287 -13.59 -17.66 -11.66
N LEU A 288 -12.92 -17.07 -10.67
CA LEU A 288 -11.75 -17.66 -10.02
C LEU A 288 -12.04 -19.02 -9.38
N ILE A 289 -13.15 -19.14 -8.64
CA ILE A 289 -13.58 -20.39 -8.01
C ILE A 289 -13.85 -21.47 -9.06
N ALA A 290 -14.55 -21.11 -10.15
CA ALA A 290 -14.83 -22.03 -11.23
C ALA A 290 -13.54 -22.50 -11.96
N ALA A 291 -12.61 -21.58 -12.23
CA ALA A 291 -11.36 -21.89 -12.91
C ALA A 291 -10.41 -22.77 -12.09
N THR A 292 -10.47 -22.68 -10.78
CA THR A 292 -9.56 -23.39 -9.86
C THR A 292 -10.15 -24.65 -9.24
N GLY A 293 -11.45 -24.86 -9.31
CA GLY A 293 -12.13 -25.95 -8.62
C GLY A 293 -12.21 -25.77 -7.08
N MET A 294 -11.96 -24.55 -6.59
CA MET A 294 -12.18 -24.22 -5.19
C MET A 294 -13.67 -24.40 -4.81
N VAL A 295 -13.94 -24.51 -3.52
CA VAL A 295 -15.30 -24.73 -3.01
C VAL A 295 -15.71 -23.53 -2.17
N GLN A 296 -16.76 -22.82 -2.61
CA GLN A 296 -17.33 -21.74 -1.82
C GLN A 296 -18.06 -22.28 -0.59
N VAL A 297 -17.78 -21.69 0.56
CA VAL A 297 -18.39 -22.02 1.86
C VAL A 297 -19.14 -20.80 2.35
N ASP A 298 -20.34 -21.02 2.86
CA ASP A 298 -21.09 -19.99 3.57
C ASP A 298 -20.53 -19.86 4.98
N LEU A 299 -19.85 -18.76 5.24
CA LEU A 299 -19.19 -18.48 6.52
C LEU A 299 -19.37 -17.00 6.86
N ASP A 300 -19.90 -16.76 8.05
CA ASP A 300 -19.96 -15.41 8.61
C ASP A 300 -18.65 -15.08 9.34
N VAL A 301 -18.01 -13.98 8.94
CA VAL A 301 -16.75 -13.49 9.53
C VAL A 301 -16.93 -12.03 9.91
N ARG A 302 -16.92 -11.74 11.19
CA ARG A 302 -17.20 -10.40 11.74
C ARG A 302 -16.07 -9.92 12.67
N PRO A 303 -14.89 -9.59 12.15
CA PRO A 303 -13.86 -9.00 12.97
C PRO A 303 -14.30 -7.63 13.46
N PRO A 304 -13.95 -7.22 14.69
CA PRO A 304 -14.22 -5.87 15.17
C PRO A 304 -13.51 -4.85 14.29
N ASN A 305 -14.11 -3.67 14.11
CA ASN A 305 -13.47 -2.57 13.40
C ASN A 305 -12.38 -1.96 14.31
N LEU A 306 -11.13 -2.11 13.91
CA LEU A 306 -9.94 -1.66 14.63
C LEU A 306 -9.25 -0.45 13.97
N ALA A 307 -9.86 0.15 12.93
CA ALA A 307 -9.23 1.23 12.18
C ALA A 307 -8.78 2.40 13.06
N ALA A 308 -9.60 2.75 14.03
CA ALA A 308 -9.35 3.84 14.97
C ALA A 308 -8.22 3.52 15.95
N GLN A 309 -8.23 2.34 16.54
CA GLN A 309 -7.20 1.88 17.46
C GLN A 309 -5.86 1.70 16.75
N TRP A 310 -5.90 1.21 15.50
CA TRP A 310 -4.75 1.11 14.62
C TRP A 310 -4.15 2.50 14.35
N MET A 311 -4.99 3.49 13.99
CA MET A 311 -4.55 4.86 13.72
C MET A 311 -3.93 5.49 14.97
N MET A 312 -4.59 5.46 16.12
CA MET A 312 -4.05 6.00 17.38
C MET A 312 -2.72 5.35 17.73
N GLY A 313 -2.61 4.05 17.46
CA GLY A 313 -1.40 3.30 17.66
C GLY A 313 -0.24 3.81 16.82
N ASN A 314 -0.44 4.05 15.54
CA ASN A 314 0.60 4.57 14.63
C ASN A 314 0.98 6.01 14.97
N LEU A 315 0.02 6.85 15.31
CA LEU A 315 0.27 8.24 15.70
C LEU A 315 1.10 8.36 16.99
N ALA A 316 1.03 7.39 17.91
CA ALA A 316 1.92 7.39 19.06
C ALA A 316 3.37 7.07 18.68
N THR A 317 3.62 6.26 17.64
CA THR A 317 4.97 6.05 17.09
C THR A 317 5.46 7.32 16.42
N LEU A 318 4.62 7.96 15.61
CA LEU A 318 4.93 9.24 14.97
C LEU A 318 5.27 10.31 16.02
N LEU A 319 4.54 10.35 17.14
CA LEU A 319 4.84 11.30 18.23
C LEU A 319 6.25 11.09 18.80
N ALA A 320 6.71 9.84 18.89
CA ALA A 320 8.07 9.54 19.32
C ALA A 320 9.12 10.02 18.29
N ASP A 321 8.84 9.91 17.00
CA ASP A 321 9.73 10.38 15.93
C ASP A 321 9.78 11.92 15.84
N LEU A 322 8.66 12.60 16.09
CA LEU A 322 8.59 14.05 16.14
C LEU A 322 9.33 14.62 17.38
N GLY A 323 9.31 13.90 18.51
CA GLY A 323 9.97 14.28 19.74
C GLY A 323 9.58 15.70 20.19
N ASP A 324 10.58 16.50 20.56
CA ASP A 324 10.39 17.88 21.07
C ASP A 324 9.85 18.87 20.00
N ARG A 325 9.79 18.49 18.72
CA ARG A 325 9.17 19.34 17.68
C ARG A 325 7.67 19.47 17.88
N TRP A 326 7.01 18.43 18.42
CA TRP A 326 5.59 18.51 18.73
C TRP A 326 5.34 19.26 20.05
N PRO A 327 4.34 20.16 20.14
CA PRO A 327 3.31 20.49 19.15
C PRO A 327 3.66 21.66 18.21
N ALA A 328 4.85 22.24 18.31
CA ALA A 328 5.24 23.43 17.54
C ALA A 328 5.25 23.20 16.02
N CYS A 329 5.58 21.98 15.57
CA CYS A 329 5.61 21.60 14.15
C CYS A 329 4.22 21.39 13.51
N ALA A 330 3.12 21.48 14.28
CA ALA A 330 1.78 21.23 13.75
C ALA A 330 1.41 22.04 12.50
N PRO A 331 1.86 23.28 12.28
CA PRO A 331 1.61 24.01 11.02
C PRO A 331 2.32 23.43 9.81
N GLU A 332 3.35 22.63 10.00
CA GLU A 332 4.11 21.99 8.92
C GLU A 332 3.52 20.62 8.52
N LEU A 333 2.68 20.03 9.35
CA LEU A 333 1.95 18.79 9.10
C LEU A 333 0.70 19.04 8.23
N THR A 334 0.22 18.01 7.53
CA THR A 334 -1.14 18.02 6.97
C THR A 334 -2.17 18.17 8.09
N GLU A 335 -3.35 18.70 7.77
CA GLU A 335 -4.39 18.92 8.78
C GLU A 335 -4.84 17.61 9.42
N GLU A 336 -4.92 16.54 8.63
CA GLU A 336 -5.30 15.20 9.06
C GLU A 336 -4.32 14.63 10.09
N VAL A 337 -3.02 14.70 9.80
CA VAL A 337 -1.97 14.22 10.71
C VAL A 337 -1.94 15.06 11.99
N ALA A 338 -1.99 16.38 11.85
CA ALA A 338 -2.01 17.29 13.00
C ALA A 338 -3.26 17.08 13.89
N MET A 339 -4.43 16.89 13.27
CA MET A 339 -5.67 16.59 13.99
C MET A 339 -5.58 15.22 14.67
N GLY A 340 -5.13 14.19 13.93
CA GLY A 340 -4.92 12.84 14.47
C GLY A 340 -4.01 12.85 15.71
N LEU A 341 -2.88 13.57 15.66
CA LEU A 341 -1.97 13.71 16.81
C LEU A 341 -2.63 14.43 17.99
N ARG A 342 -3.39 15.51 17.77
CA ARG A 342 -4.13 16.20 18.83
C ARG A 342 -5.16 15.30 19.50
N LEU A 343 -5.92 14.55 18.69
CA LEU A 343 -6.89 13.58 19.19
C LEU A 343 -6.20 12.47 19.97
N SER A 344 -5.16 11.88 19.41
CA SER A 344 -4.44 10.77 20.05
C SER A 344 -3.78 11.19 21.36
N THR A 345 -3.14 12.36 21.42
CA THR A 345 -2.55 12.87 22.67
C THR A 345 -3.59 13.20 23.75
N SER A 346 -4.84 13.43 23.36
CA SER A 346 -5.94 13.73 24.29
C SER A 346 -6.69 12.47 24.75
N LEU A 347 -6.83 11.47 23.88
CA LEU A 347 -7.68 10.28 24.08
C LEU A 347 -6.88 9.02 24.43
N TYR A 348 -5.63 8.90 23.93
CA TYR A 348 -4.84 7.70 24.14
C TYR A 348 -4.19 7.70 25.53
N ASN A 349 -4.63 6.76 26.34
CA ASN A 349 -4.10 6.54 27.69
C ASN A 349 -3.98 5.01 27.92
N LEU A 350 -3.49 4.59 29.09
CA LEU A 350 -3.30 3.17 29.38
C LEU A 350 -4.61 2.36 29.28
N GLN A 351 -5.74 2.95 29.61
CA GLN A 351 -7.04 2.27 29.56
C GLN A 351 -7.52 2.09 28.11
N THR A 352 -7.39 3.11 27.25
CA THR A 352 -7.71 2.98 25.83
C THR A 352 -6.73 2.05 25.12
N ALA A 353 -5.45 2.05 25.48
CA ALA A 353 -4.47 1.08 24.99
C ALA A 353 -4.85 -0.36 25.39
N ALA A 354 -5.24 -0.60 26.62
CA ALA A 354 -5.69 -1.91 27.08
C ALA A 354 -7.00 -2.37 26.39
N SER A 355 -7.90 -1.44 26.07
CA SER A 355 -9.09 -1.73 25.26
C SER A 355 -8.72 -2.14 23.83
N ALA A 356 -7.78 -1.42 23.20
CA ALA A 356 -7.28 -1.76 21.88
C ALA A 356 -6.66 -3.16 21.84
N GLU A 357 -5.89 -3.56 22.85
CA GLU A 357 -5.33 -4.91 22.94
C GLU A 357 -6.41 -5.99 23.08
N ARG A 358 -7.49 -5.75 23.85
CA ARG A 358 -8.62 -6.70 23.91
C ARG A 358 -9.31 -6.84 22.55
N MET A 359 -9.61 -5.74 21.89
CA MET A 359 -10.22 -5.76 20.55
C MET A 359 -9.32 -6.48 19.53
N ARG A 360 -8.01 -6.30 19.64
CA ARG A 360 -7.04 -7.03 18.80
C ARG A 360 -7.09 -8.53 19.05
N LEU A 361 -7.20 -8.96 20.31
CA LEU A 361 -7.36 -10.36 20.66
C LEU A 361 -8.66 -10.93 20.07
N ASP A 362 -9.76 -10.19 20.17
CA ASP A 362 -11.05 -10.59 19.60
C ASP A 362 -10.97 -10.72 18.08
N ALA A 363 -10.32 -9.76 17.41
CA ALA A 363 -10.07 -9.83 15.96
C ALA A 363 -9.22 -11.05 15.58
N ASN A 364 -8.14 -11.32 16.32
CA ASN A 364 -7.28 -12.47 16.09
C ASN A 364 -8.04 -13.80 16.29
N ASN A 365 -8.87 -13.90 17.32
CA ASN A 365 -9.69 -15.08 17.58
C ASN A 365 -10.70 -15.31 16.47
N GLU A 366 -11.36 -14.25 15.98
CA GLU A 366 -12.32 -14.36 14.89
C GLU A 366 -11.64 -14.81 13.58
N MET A 367 -10.50 -14.24 13.25
CA MET A 367 -9.73 -14.65 12.06
C MET A 367 -9.21 -16.09 12.19
N ALA A 368 -8.73 -16.49 13.36
CA ALA A 368 -8.30 -17.86 13.63
C ALA A 368 -9.47 -18.84 13.48
N ARG A 369 -10.65 -18.49 13.99
CA ARG A 369 -11.89 -19.30 13.81
C ARG A 369 -12.21 -19.44 12.32
N ALA A 370 -12.23 -18.33 11.59
CA ALA A 370 -12.54 -18.34 10.17
C ALA A 370 -11.56 -19.22 9.38
N PHE A 371 -10.25 -19.04 9.59
CA PHE A 371 -9.22 -19.83 8.93
C PHE A 371 -9.12 -21.29 9.43
N GLY A 372 -9.80 -21.65 10.51
CA GLY A 372 -10.06 -23.03 10.89
C GLY A 372 -11.05 -23.73 9.96
N GLU A 373 -11.91 -22.95 9.29
CA GLU A 373 -12.96 -23.46 8.42
C GLU A 373 -12.69 -23.27 6.93
N VAL A 374 -11.93 -22.25 6.53
CA VAL A 374 -11.62 -21.96 5.12
C VAL A 374 -10.13 -21.75 4.89
N ASP A 375 -9.69 -21.94 3.64
CA ASP A 375 -8.31 -21.66 3.21
C ASP A 375 -8.16 -20.19 2.83
N PHE A 376 -9.21 -19.60 2.26
CA PHE A 376 -9.22 -18.22 1.76
C PHE A 376 -10.47 -17.47 2.16
N ILE A 377 -10.30 -16.15 2.32
CA ILE A 377 -11.41 -15.18 2.43
C ILE A 377 -11.25 -14.20 1.27
N VAL A 378 -12.32 -14.02 0.49
CA VAL A 378 -12.38 -13.07 -0.63
C VAL A 378 -13.25 -11.88 -0.25
N ALA A 379 -12.74 -10.67 -0.46
CA ALA A 379 -13.43 -9.42 -0.18
C ALA A 379 -13.10 -8.34 -1.23
N ALA A 380 -13.79 -7.20 -1.20
CA ALA A 380 -13.35 -6.01 -1.92
C ALA A 380 -12.04 -5.46 -1.30
N THR A 381 -11.17 -4.90 -2.13
CA THR A 381 -10.00 -4.16 -1.62
C THR A 381 -10.39 -2.73 -1.24
N ASN A 382 -11.20 -2.10 -2.06
CA ASN A 382 -11.65 -0.72 -1.92
C ASN A 382 -13.18 -0.68 -1.84
N PRO A 383 -13.77 0.25 -1.08
CA PRO A 383 -15.23 0.33 -0.95
C PRO A 383 -15.92 0.84 -2.23
N GLY A 384 -15.21 1.61 -3.06
CA GLY A 384 -15.67 2.19 -4.32
C GLY A 384 -14.54 2.37 -5.31
N PRO A 385 -14.81 2.87 -6.52
CA PRO A 385 -13.79 3.32 -7.46
C PRO A 385 -13.07 4.58 -6.95
N ALA A 386 -11.97 4.97 -7.61
CA ALA A 386 -11.16 6.11 -7.18
C ALA A 386 -11.98 7.40 -7.12
N PHE A 387 -12.03 8.04 -5.95
CA PHE A 387 -12.68 9.32 -5.69
C PHE A 387 -11.74 10.52 -6.06
N PRO A 388 -12.18 11.80 -5.98
CA PRO A 388 -11.32 12.96 -6.27
C PRO A 388 -10.06 12.97 -5.42
N ALA A 389 -8.90 13.22 -6.06
CA ALA A 389 -7.57 13.10 -5.43
C ALA A 389 -7.32 14.14 -4.33
N ASP A 390 -7.98 15.28 -4.42
CA ASP A 390 -7.91 16.40 -3.46
C ASP A 390 -8.92 16.26 -2.31
N SER A 391 -9.64 15.16 -2.24
CA SER A 391 -10.54 14.87 -1.11
C SER A 391 -9.73 14.78 0.17
N THR A 392 -9.98 15.72 1.07
CA THR A 392 -9.36 15.84 2.38
C THR A 392 -10.45 16.00 3.43
N THR A 393 -10.07 15.99 4.70
CA THR A 393 -11.01 16.32 5.79
C THR A 393 -11.50 17.77 5.76
N SER A 394 -10.95 18.61 4.86
CA SER A 394 -11.42 19.98 4.63
C SER A 394 -12.75 20.06 3.86
N SER A 395 -13.25 18.96 3.32
CA SER A 395 -14.56 18.92 2.63
C SER A 395 -15.56 18.02 3.39
N PRO A 396 -15.90 18.34 4.66
CA PRO A 396 -16.79 17.52 5.44
C PRO A 396 -18.24 17.62 4.93
N THR A 397 -18.90 16.48 4.90
CA THR A 397 -20.36 16.40 4.59
C THR A 397 -21.23 16.71 5.82
N ASP A 398 -20.65 16.84 7.02
CA ASP A 398 -21.34 17.14 8.27
C ASP A 398 -21.16 18.62 8.65
N SER A 399 -22.28 19.37 8.70
CA SER A 399 -22.32 20.80 9.04
C SER A 399 -21.70 21.16 10.39
N PHE A 400 -21.68 20.24 11.33
CA PHE A 400 -21.04 20.43 12.65
C PHE A 400 -19.50 20.45 12.54
N LEU A 401 -18.93 19.56 11.73
CA LEU A 401 -17.48 19.52 11.52
C LEU A 401 -17.00 20.65 10.61
N GLU A 402 -17.79 21.05 9.63
CA GLU A 402 -17.54 22.24 8.83
C GLU A 402 -17.49 23.50 9.71
N TRP A 403 -18.46 23.66 10.62
CA TRP A 403 -18.44 24.73 11.63
C TRP A 403 -17.22 24.63 12.56
N ALA A 404 -16.87 23.43 13.04
CA ALA A 404 -15.73 23.20 13.93
C ALA A 404 -14.37 23.51 13.26
N GLN A 405 -14.27 23.36 11.95
CA GLN A 405 -13.06 23.66 11.17
C GLN A 405 -12.95 25.13 10.76
N THR A 406 -14.04 25.78 10.43
CA THR A 406 -14.06 27.14 9.85
C THR A 406 -14.11 28.24 10.90
N SER A 407 -14.69 28.02 12.08
CA SER A 407 -14.87 29.02 13.12
C SER A 407 -13.73 29.05 14.14
N ALA A 408 -13.12 30.23 14.36
CA ALA A 408 -12.11 30.41 15.42
C ALA A 408 -12.66 30.12 16.83
N ALA A 409 -13.95 30.43 17.06
CA ALA A 409 -14.66 30.14 18.30
C ALA A 409 -14.87 28.62 18.45
N ALA A 410 -15.22 27.92 17.36
CA ALA A 410 -15.37 26.47 17.36
C ALA A 410 -14.03 25.75 17.61
N LYS A 411 -12.94 26.23 17.02
CA LYS A 411 -11.58 25.71 17.32
C LYS A 411 -11.23 25.86 18.79
N TRP A 412 -11.65 26.93 19.43
CA TRP A 412 -11.43 27.15 20.87
C TRP A 412 -12.33 26.24 21.72
N VAL A 413 -13.61 26.13 21.38
CA VAL A 413 -14.57 25.21 22.03
C VAL A 413 -14.11 23.76 21.84
N PHE A 414 -13.67 23.36 20.65
CA PHE A 414 -13.17 22.02 20.35
C PHE A 414 -11.92 21.69 21.18
N ARG A 415 -11.00 22.66 21.34
CA ARG A 415 -9.85 22.51 22.26
C ARG A 415 -10.28 22.37 23.72
N GLY A 416 -11.31 23.11 24.16
CA GLY A 416 -11.89 23.00 25.48
C GLY A 416 -12.59 21.66 25.72
N VAL A 417 -13.33 21.19 24.71
CA VAL A 417 -13.97 19.87 24.71
C VAL A 417 -12.92 18.75 24.75
N LEU A 418 -11.87 18.82 23.95
CA LEU A 418 -10.76 17.85 24.00
C LEU A 418 -10.06 17.85 25.36
N GLY A 419 -9.87 19.01 25.98
CA GLY A 419 -9.37 19.12 27.35
C GLY A 419 -10.31 18.48 28.37
N GLY A 420 -11.62 18.70 28.22
CA GLY A 420 -12.67 18.07 29.01
C GLY A 420 -12.76 16.55 28.78
N VAL A 421 -12.67 16.10 27.54
CA VAL A 421 -12.69 14.67 27.17
C VAL A 421 -11.48 13.93 27.77
N ARG A 422 -10.33 14.57 27.89
CA ARG A 422 -9.15 13.99 28.59
C ARG A 422 -9.44 13.66 30.07
N VAL A 423 -10.28 14.43 30.69
CA VAL A 423 -10.72 14.20 32.11
C VAL A 423 -11.88 13.19 32.12
N THR A 424 -12.82 13.29 31.15
CA THR A 424 -14.04 12.47 31.17
C THR A 424 -13.85 11.08 30.51
N SER A 425 -12.83 10.88 29.67
CA SER A 425 -12.52 9.55 29.12
C SER A 425 -12.10 8.55 30.22
N ALA A 426 -11.61 9.04 31.34
CA ALA A 426 -11.39 8.22 32.54
C ALA A 426 -12.70 7.69 33.15
N PHE A 427 -13.83 8.37 32.92
CA PHE A 427 -15.15 8.05 33.48
C PHE A 427 -16.18 7.54 32.47
N ALA A 428 -15.88 7.68 31.15
CA ALA A 428 -16.74 7.22 30.04
C ALA A 428 -15.89 6.51 28.97
N PRO A 429 -15.52 5.26 29.19
CA PRO A 429 -14.59 4.51 28.33
C PRO A 429 -15.10 4.29 26.90
N GLY A 430 -16.40 4.36 26.64
CA GLY A 430 -17.00 4.25 25.29
C GLY A 430 -17.03 5.56 24.49
N LEU A 431 -16.64 6.71 25.08
CA LEU A 431 -16.67 8.00 24.39
C LEU A 431 -15.68 8.08 23.19
N PRO A 432 -14.47 7.54 23.29
CA PRO A 432 -13.56 7.48 22.14
C PRO A 432 -14.12 6.68 20.97
N ASP A 433 -14.72 5.52 21.22
CA ASP A 433 -15.29 4.66 20.18
C ASP A 433 -16.47 5.33 19.47
N TRP A 434 -17.32 6.05 20.21
CA TRP A 434 -18.41 6.83 19.62
C TRP A 434 -17.91 7.99 18.75
N LEU A 435 -16.87 8.72 19.17
CA LEU A 435 -16.28 9.81 18.38
C LEU A 435 -15.66 9.27 17.07
N LEU A 436 -15.07 8.11 17.11
CA LEU A 436 -14.44 7.47 15.98
C LEU A 436 -15.46 6.86 15.00
N ASP A 437 -16.55 6.27 15.52
CA ASP A 437 -17.68 5.85 14.68
C ASP A 437 -18.31 7.05 13.96
N ARG A 438 -18.47 8.18 14.66
CA ARG A 438 -18.96 9.41 14.04
C ARG A 438 -17.97 9.97 13.00
N ALA A 439 -16.69 9.96 13.26
CA ALA A 439 -15.68 10.33 12.27
C ALA A 439 -15.72 9.43 11.04
N GLY A 440 -15.91 8.12 11.20
CA GLY A 440 -16.09 7.16 10.11
C GLY A 440 -17.33 7.43 9.25
N LYS A 441 -18.40 7.92 9.87
CA LYS A 441 -19.63 8.33 9.15
C LYS A 441 -19.48 9.66 8.42
N THR A 442 -18.59 10.53 8.90
CA THR A 442 -18.37 11.86 8.33
C THR A 442 -17.35 11.86 7.19
N PHE A 443 -16.34 10.99 7.28
CA PHE A 443 -15.27 10.83 6.29
C PHE A 443 -15.20 9.38 5.80
N PRO A 444 -16.28 8.85 5.17
CA PRO A 444 -16.35 7.44 4.80
C PRO A 444 -15.22 7.03 3.86
N ASP A 445 -14.85 7.86 2.89
CA ASP A 445 -13.82 7.56 1.90
C ASP A 445 -12.43 7.41 2.54
N LEU A 446 -12.12 8.22 3.55
CA LEU A 446 -10.82 8.19 4.21
C LEU A 446 -10.70 7.08 5.25
N ILE A 447 -11.77 6.81 5.99
CA ILE A 447 -11.76 5.89 7.14
C ILE A 447 -12.17 4.47 6.73
N ASN A 448 -13.21 4.31 5.89
CA ASN A 448 -13.68 2.99 5.47
C ASN A 448 -12.72 2.30 4.50
N MET A 449 -11.90 3.04 3.78
CA MET A 449 -10.89 2.51 2.88
C MET A 449 -9.96 1.50 3.58
N GLY A 450 -9.49 1.83 4.78
CA GLY A 450 -8.64 0.95 5.57
C GLY A 450 -9.40 -0.19 6.25
N ALA A 451 -10.71 -0.06 6.49
CA ALA A 451 -11.47 -1.05 7.23
C ALA A 451 -11.52 -2.42 6.54
N LEU A 452 -11.50 -2.46 5.19
CA LEU A 452 -11.44 -3.69 4.42
C LEU A 452 -10.09 -4.41 4.52
N THR A 453 -8.98 -3.67 4.71
CA THR A 453 -7.62 -4.19 4.56
C THR A 453 -6.85 -4.34 5.87
N ILE A 454 -7.12 -3.50 6.87
CA ILE A 454 -6.38 -3.43 8.15
C ILE A 454 -6.39 -4.77 8.89
N ILE A 455 -7.47 -5.54 8.80
CA ILE A 455 -7.59 -6.81 9.54
C ILE A 455 -6.45 -7.78 9.23
N SER A 456 -6.02 -7.89 7.97
CA SER A 456 -4.90 -8.77 7.61
C SER A 456 -3.54 -8.22 8.04
N ASN A 457 -3.43 -6.92 8.33
CA ASN A 457 -2.23 -6.35 8.96
C ASN A 457 -2.19 -6.65 10.47
N ILE A 458 -3.33 -6.54 11.13
CA ILE A 458 -3.47 -6.81 12.57
C ILE A 458 -3.26 -8.29 12.86
N TYR A 459 -3.89 -9.17 12.09
CA TYR A 459 -3.75 -10.62 12.23
C TYR A 459 -2.39 -11.11 11.70
N GLY A 460 -1.79 -10.41 10.73
CA GLY A 460 -0.44 -10.69 10.21
C GLY A 460 -0.40 -11.74 9.09
N ASN A 461 -1.52 -12.23 8.61
CA ASN A 461 -1.61 -13.20 7.50
C ASN A 461 -1.35 -12.55 6.14
N PRO A 462 -0.94 -13.31 5.10
CA PRO A 462 -0.76 -12.76 3.77
C PRO A 462 -2.10 -12.41 3.12
N ALA A 463 -2.08 -11.38 2.27
CA ALA A 463 -3.23 -10.94 1.49
C ALA A 463 -2.78 -10.33 0.16
N VAL A 464 -3.55 -10.51 -0.90
CA VAL A 464 -3.28 -9.96 -2.22
C VAL A 464 -4.49 -9.18 -2.73
N SER A 465 -4.27 -8.00 -3.31
CA SER A 465 -5.25 -7.30 -4.13
C SER A 465 -5.02 -7.65 -5.59
N ILE A 466 -6.04 -8.17 -6.23
CA ILE A 466 -6.05 -8.60 -7.62
C ILE A 466 -6.95 -7.63 -8.39
N PRO A 467 -6.56 -7.14 -9.59
CA PRO A 467 -7.45 -6.34 -10.43
C PRO A 467 -8.77 -7.09 -10.71
N ALA A 468 -9.90 -6.44 -10.45
CA ALA A 468 -11.23 -7.02 -10.61
C ALA A 468 -12.05 -6.31 -11.69
N GLY A 469 -11.41 -5.72 -12.69
CA GLY A 469 -12.02 -4.92 -13.74
C GLY A 469 -12.36 -3.52 -13.27
N THR A 470 -13.43 -2.92 -13.82
CA THR A 470 -13.76 -1.52 -13.60
C THR A 470 -15.23 -1.32 -13.17
N VAL A 471 -15.45 -0.27 -12.38
CA VAL A 471 -16.76 0.34 -12.11
C VAL A 471 -16.66 1.80 -12.54
N ASP A 472 -17.60 2.30 -13.33
CA ASP A 472 -17.57 3.65 -13.92
C ASP A 472 -16.27 4.00 -14.69
N GLY A 473 -15.65 2.98 -15.30
CA GLY A 473 -14.41 3.10 -16.06
C GLY A 473 -13.17 3.28 -15.19
N LEU A 474 -13.27 3.08 -13.88
CA LEU A 474 -12.14 3.10 -12.94
C LEU A 474 -11.91 1.73 -12.30
N PRO A 475 -10.67 1.31 -12.07
CA PRO A 475 -10.35 0.02 -11.48
C PRO A 475 -10.99 -0.19 -10.10
N VAL A 476 -11.32 -1.44 -9.84
CA VAL A 476 -11.63 -1.94 -8.50
C VAL A 476 -10.80 -3.19 -8.22
N GLY A 477 -10.44 -3.40 -6.95
CA GLY A 477 -9.63 -4.54 -6.52
C GLY A 477 -10.44 -5.57 -5.75
N MET A 478 -10.18 -6.84 -6.01
CA MET A 478 -10.60 -7.97 -5.20
C MET A 478 -9.42 -8.41 -4.32
N GLN A 479 -9.58 -8.44 -3.01
CA GLN A 479 -8.54 -9.01 -2.16
C GLN A 479 -8.84 -10.44 -1.78
N VAL A 480 -7.79 -11.26 -1.73
CA VAL A 480 -7.81 -12.62 -1.20
C VAL A 480 -6.88 -12.67 0.01
N LEU A 481 -7.40 -13.12 1.13
CA LEU A 481 -6.66 -13.36 2.37
C LEU A 481 -6.42 -14.86 2.52
N ALA A 482 -5.19 -15.26 2.87
CA ALA A 482 -4.85 -16.66 3.15
C ALA A 482 -4.40 -16.84 4.61
N ARG A 483 -4.18 -18.09 5.03
CA ARG A 483 -3.61 -18.42 6.35
C ARG A 483 -2.18 -17.92 6.47
N HIS A 484 -1.69 -17.75 7.70
CA HIS A 484 -0.28 -17.43 7.95
C HIS A 484 0.65 -18.41 7.24
N HIS A 485 1.69 -17.87 6.64
CA HIS A 485 2.73 -18.60 5.91
C HIS A 485 2.31 -19.27 4.60
N GLU A 486 1.05 -19.12 4.19
CA GLU A 486 0.54 -19.59 2.88
C GLU A 486 0.80 -18.59 1.74
N ASP A 487 1.91 -17.84 1.82
CA ASP A 487 2.31 -16.85 0.82
C ASP A 487 2.42 -17.48 -0.59
N ALA A 488 3.05 -18.65 -0.70
CA ALA A 488 3.25 -19.35 -1.97
C ALA A 488 1.92 -19.83 -2.58
N LEU A 489 1.03 -20.37 -1.75
CA LEU A 489 -0.31 -20.78 -2.18
C LEU A 489 -1.14 -19.56 -2.64
N LEU A 490 -0.99 -18.42 -1.97
CA LEU A 490 -1.68 -17.19 -2.35
C LEU A 490 -1.16 -16.61 -3.67
N PHE A 491 0.13 -16.77 -3.98
CA PHE A 491 0.65 -16.44 -5.32
C PHE A 491 -0.01 -17.27 -6.41
N ASP A 492 -0.27 -18.55 -6.16
CA ASP A 492 -0.95 -19.42 -7.12
C ASP A 492 -2.43 -19.07 -7.33
N VAL A 493 -3.12 -18.60 -6.27
CA VAL A 493 -4.46 -18.02 -6.41
C VAL A 493 -4.43 -16.77 -7.29
N ALA A 494 -3.47 -15.88 -7.07
CA ALA A 494 -3.32 -14.68 -7.90
C ALA A 494 -2.97 -15.03 -9.36
N LEU A 495 -2.10 -16.03 -9.57
CA LEU A 495 -1.75 -16.52 -10.91
C LEU A 495 -2.94 -17.16 -11.64
N ALA A 496 -3.78 -17.87 -10.92
CA ALA A 496 -5.01 -18.43 -11.50
C ALA A 496 -5.97 -17.31 -11.95
N ALA A 497 -6.11 -16.26 -11.15
CA ALA A 497 -6.91 -15.09 -11.52
C ALA A 497 -6.32 -14.35 -12.73
N GLU A 498 -4.99 -14.16 -12.79
CA GLU A 498 -4.28 -13.53 -13.89
C GLU A 498 -4.48 -14.29 -15.22
N ARG A 499 -4.44 -15.62 -15.15
CA ARG A 499 -4.65 -16.48 -16.33
C ARG A 499 -6.09 -16.51 -16.80
N GLU A 500 -7.04 -16.52 -15.85
CA GLU A 500 -8.47 -16.57 -16.17
C GLU A 500 -8.96 -15.24 -16.75
N ARG A 501 -8.54 -14.12 -16.17
CA ARG A 501 -8.91 -12.77 -16.57
C ARG A 501 -7.72 -11.83 -16.56
N PRO A 502 -6.89 -11.87 -17.63
CA PRO A 502 -5.75 -10.97 -17.74
C PRO A 502 -6.17 -9.51 -17.66
N TRP A 503 -5.40 -8.71 -16.98
CA TRP A 503 -5.62 -7.27 -16.83
C TRP A 503 -4.59 -6.44 -17.60
N PRO A 504 -4.90 -5.16 -17.93
CA PRO A 504 -3.93 -4.25 -18.52
C PRO A 504 -2.72 -4.04 -17.60
N LEU A 505 -1.51 -4.17 -18.13
CA LEU A 505 -0.27 -3.99 -17.35
C LEU A 505 0.06 -2.52 -17.09
N VAL A 506 -0.49 -1.62 -17.90
CA VAL A 506 -0.46 -0.16 -17.74
C VAL A 506 -1.86 0.39 -17.95
N ALA A 507 -2.15 1.53 -17.33
CA ALA A 507 -3.42 2.21 -17.52
C ALA A 507 -3.61 2.54 -19.02
N PRO A 508 -4.82 2.34 -19.56
CA PRO A 508 -5.09 2.72 -20.94
C PRO A 508 -4.95 4.25 -21.07
N VAL A 509 -4.31 4.70 -22.13
CA VAL A 509 -4.26 6.14 -22.44
C VAL A 509 -5.68 6.59 -22.76
N THR A 510 -6.33 7.19 -21.77
CA THR A 510 -7.60 7.90 -22.04
C THR A 510 -7.20 9.19 -22.78
N GLY A 511 -7.58 9.29 -24.05
CA GLY A 511 -7.45 10.57 -24.78
C GLY A 511 -8.13 11.70 -24.02
N PRO A 512 -7.74 12.94 -24.29
CA PRO A 512 -8.25 14.12 -23.62
C PRO A 512 -9.74 14.26 -23.71
#